data_4f0155f52ed2bc5be12c1df52268d07d
#
_entry.id   4f0155f52ed2bc5be12c1df52268d07d
#
_cell.length_a   1.000
_cell.length_b   1.000
_cell.length_c   1.000
_cell.angle_alpha   90.00
_cell.angle_beta   90.00
_cell.angle_gamma   90.00
#
_symmetry.space_group_name_H-M   'P 1'
#
loop_
_entity.id
_entity.type
_entity.pdbx_description
1 polymer ?
#
loop_
_entity_poly.entity_id
_entity_poly.type
_entity_poly.pdbx_seq_one_letter_code
_entity_poly.pdbx_strand_id
1 'polypeptide(L)'
;ATTRLIDTTPSLFEFKPRKDRATKLLNFLGDVIVNGNPNAKDQTPTKRLETVKIPEPDVQQERPKGTKDLLNELGPEKFSEWILEQKELLITDTTLRDAHQSLLATRVRSYDMLAIADSISRKTPSLFSLEMWGGATFDSAMRFLKEDPWQRLTQLREKIPNILFQMLFRGSNAVGYSNYPDNVVKGFVNHASERGMDIFRIFDSLNYTPNMKAAMEAVRETEKSICEAAICYTGDILDEKRD
;
A
#
# COMPACT_ATOMS: atom_id res chain seq x y z
N ALA A 1 28.06 -20.17 -28.02
CA ALA A 1 26.62 -19.79 -28.02
C ALA A 1 26.44 -18.25 -28.07
N THR A 2 27.26 -17.50 -27.35
CA THR A 2 27.16 -16.02 -27.24
C THR A 2 27.55 -15.31 -28.55
N THR A 3 28.60 -15.78 -29.25
CA THR A 3 29.05 -15.21 -30.52
C THR A 3 28.01 -15.33 -31.62
N ARG A 4 27.32 -16.48 -31.70
CA ARG A 4 26.28 -16.70 -32.69
C ARG A 4 25.12 -15.73 -32.58
N LEU A 5 24.74 -15.32 -31.35
CA LEU A 5 23.68 -14.35 -31.13
C LEU A 5 24.12 -12.93 -31.57
N ILE A 6 25.38 -12.57 -31.35
CA ILE A 6 25.95 -11.30 -31.83
C ILE A 6 25.91 -11.26 -33.37
N ASP A 7 26.30 -12.36 -34.01
CA ASP A 7 26.34 -12.44 -35.49
C ASP A 7 24.94 -12.42 -36.13
N THR A 8 23.95 -13.04 -35.48
CA THR A 8 22.58 -13.14 -36.02
C THR A 8 21.71 -11.93 -35.72
N THR A 9 22.01 -11.19 -34.64
CA THR A 9 21.21 -10.03 -34.22
C THR A 9 22.10 -8.87 -33.75
N PRO A 10 22.98 -8.32 -34.65
CA PRO A 10 23.93 -7.28 -34.27
C PRO A 10 23.26 -6.03 -33.69
N SER A 11 22.05 -5.71 -34.14
CA SER A 11 21.29 -4.54 -33.68
C SER A 11 20.94 -4.57 -32.17
N LEU A 12 20.95 -5.75 -31.53
CA LEU A 12 20.75 -5.86 -30.07
C LEU A 12 21.98 -5.41 -29.29
N PHE A 13 23.15 -5.43 -29.90
CA PHE A 13 24.45 -5.10 -29.29
C PHE A 13 24.97 -3.75 -29.75
N GLU A 14 24.26 -3.05 -30.63
CA GLU A 14 24.61 -1.68 -31.01
C GLU A 14 24.48 -0.76 -29.80
N PHE A 15 25.58 -0.13 -29.43
CA PHE A 15 25.58 0.90 -28.42
C PHE A 15 24.83 2.14 -28.92
N LYS A 16 23.57 2.30 -28.45
CA LYS A 16 22.82 3.54 -28.63
C LYS A 16 23.25 4.50 -27.51
N PRO A 17 23.93 5.60 -27.81
CA PRO A 17 24.28 6.57 -26.79
C PRO A 17 22.99 7.03 -26.09
N ARG A 18 22.95 6.89 -24.76
CA ARG A 18 21.80 7.36 -23.98
C ARG A 18 21.66 8.87 -24.21
N LYS A 19 20.47 9.31 -24.60
CA LYS A 19 20.20 10.76 -24.64
C LYS A 19 20.50 11.33 -23.28
N ASP A 20 21.38 12.31 -23.23
CA ASP A 20 21.65 13.04 -22.00
C ASP A 20 20.38 13.77 -21.55
N ARG A 21 19.76 13.25 -20.51
CA ARG A 21 18.54 13.80 -19.91
C ARG A 21 18.83 14.60 -18.65
N ALA A 22 20.04 14.46 -18.11
CA ALA A 22 20.39 15.01 -16.83
C ALA A 22 21.04 16.40 -16.93
N THR A 23 21.86 16.68 -17.95
CA THR A 23 22.58 17.94 -18.07
C THR A 23 21.66 19.16 -18.10
N LYS A 24 20.55 19.12 -18.85
CA LYS A 24 19.59 20.23 -18.87
C LYS A 24 18.95 20.47 -17.51
N LEU A 25 18.59 19.39 -16.81
CA LEU A 25 17.99 19.48 -15.47
C LEU A 25 19.00 19.99 -14.46
N LEU A 26 20.23 19.47 -14.48
CA LEU A 26 21.32 19.89 -13.58
C LEU A 26 21.70 21.36 -13.80
N ASN A 27 21.80 21.82 -15.05
CA ASN A 27 22.04 23.21 -15.37
C ASN A 27 20.91 24.10 -14.87
N PHE A 28 19.66 23.72 -15.10
CA PHE A 28 18.51 24.48 -14.57
C PHE A 28 18.51 24.55 -13.04
N LEU A 29 18.78 23.43 -12.36
CA LEU A 29 18.90 23.42 -10.90
C LEU A 29 20.07 24.26 -10.40
N GLY A 30 21.21 24.20 -11.08
CA GLY A 30 22.38 25.04 -10.81
C GLY A 30 22.05 26.54 -10.95
N ASP A 31 21.40 26.91 -12.04
CA ASP A 31 20.94 28.28 -12.27
C ASP A 31 19.97 28.75 -11.19
N VAL A 32 19.01 27.93 -10.81
CA VAL A 32 18.05 28.27 -9.75
C VAL A 32 18.72 28.42 -8.40
N ILE A 33 19.72 27.58 -8.08
CA ILE A 33 20.45 27.65 -6.80
C ILE A 33 21.32 28.91 -6.75
N VAL A 34 22.02 29.27 -7.84
CA VAL A 34 22.95 30.39 -7.88
C VAL A 34 22.24 31.73 -8.09
N ASN A 35 21.27 31.78 -9.00
CA ASN A 35 20.67 33.02 -9.48
C ASN A 35 19.23 33.22 -8.96
N GLY A 36 18.68 32.22 -8.24
CA GLY A 36 17.27 32.17 -7.82
C GLY A 36 16.34 31.75 -8.97
N ASN A 37 15.13 31.36 -8.62
CA ASN A 37 14.13 31.00 -9.61
C ASN A 37 13.53 32.27 -10.26
N PRO A 38 13.73 32.51 -11.57
CA PRO A 38 13.23 33.69 -12.25
C PRO A 38 11.70 33.82 -12.17
N ASN A 39 10.96 32.69 -12.08
CA ASN A 39 9.52 32.67 -11.99
C ASN A 39 8.99 32.95 -10.56
N ALA A 40 9.87 33.01 -9.58
CA ALA A 40 9.51 33.23 -8.17
C ALA A 40 9.92 34.62 -7.65
N LYS A 41 10.62 35.44 -8.46
CA LYS A 41 11.18 36.74 -8.03
C LYS A 41 10.15 37.73 -7.49
N ASP A 42 8.91 37.63 -7.95
CA ASP A 42 7.83 38.53 -7.58
C ASP A 42 6.67 37.85 -6.83
N GLN A 43 6.86 36.62 -6.44
CA GLN A 43 5.83 35.93 -5.69
C GLN A 43 5.92 36.29 -4.21
N THR A 44 4.88 36.95 -3.71
CA THR A 44 4.68 37.11 -2.27
C THR A 44 4.65 35.70 -1.65
N PRO A 45 5.38 35.46 -0.55
CA PRO A 45 5.30 34.17 0.12
C PRO A 45 3.83 33.83 0.36
N THR A 46 3.40 32.70 -0.16
CA THR A 46 2.07 32.18 0.11
C THR A 46 1.84 32.22 1.62
N LYS A 47 0.67 32.72 2.04
CA LYS A 47 0.27 32.69 3.45
C LYS A 47 0.69 31.38 4.05
N ARG A 48 1.32 31.40 5.22
CA ARG A 48 1.60 30.16 5.97
C ARG A 48 0.32 29.36 5.98
N LEU A 49 0.41 28.11 5.54
CA LEU A 49 -0.69 27.16 5.68
C LEU A 49 -1.18 27.22 7.12
N GLU A 50 -2.45 27.53 7.31
CA GLU A 50 -3.03 27.47 8.65
C GLU A 50 -2.75 26.09 9.22
N THR A 51 -2.37 26.05 10.49
CA THR A 51 -2.13 24.78 11.16
C THR A 51 -3.42 23.98 11.12
N VAL A 52 -3.42 22.87 10.39
CA VAL A 52 -4.60 22.00 10.29
C VAL A 52 -4.93 21.51 11.69
N LYS A 53 -6.17 21.77 12.13
CA LYS A 53 -6.64 21.24 13.41
C LYS A 53 -6.79 19.74 13.29
N ILE A 54 -6.07 18.99 14.14
CA ILE A 54 -6.26 17.55 14.28
C ILE A 54 -7.65 17.34 14.90
N PRO A 55 -8.51 16.50 14.31
CA PRO A 55 -9.81 16.22 14.90
C PRO A 55 -9.66 15.56 16.26
N GLU A 56 -10.20 16.17 17.30
CA GLU A 56 -10.27 15.55 18.63
C GLU A 56 -11.46 14.59 18.68
N PRO A 57 -11.24 13.30 18.90
CA PRO A 57 -12.33 12.35 19.08
C PRO A 57 -12.91 12.51 20.49
N ASP A 58 -14.23 12.35 20.62
CA ASP A 58 -14.85 12.22 21.93
C ASP A 58 -14.51 10.84 22.53
N VAL A 59 -13.49 10.82 23.39
CA VAL A 59 -13.00 9.58 24.02
C VAL A 59 -13.92 9.06 25.13
N GLN A 60 -14.91 9.86 25.56
CA GLN A 60 -15.87 9.44 26.61
C GLN A 60 -17.00 8.57 26.00
N GLN A 61 -17.29 8.71 24.72
CA GLN A 61 -18.26 7.84 24.06
C GLN A 61 -17.66 6.45 23.82
N GLU A 62 -18.50 5.44 23.95
CA GLU A 62 -18.14 4.08 23.57
C GLU A 62 -17.75 4.04 22.08
N ARG A 63 -16.73 3.24 21.76
CA ARG A 63 -16.27 3.11 20.37
C ARG A 63 -17.31 2.28 19.59
N PRO A 64 -17.79 2.79 18.44
CA PRO A 64 -18.73 2.03 17.63
C PRO A 64 -18.12 0.72 17.12
N LYS A 65 -18.95 -0.33 17.05
CA LYS A 65 -18.56 -1.58 16.38
C LYS A 65 -18.29 -1.34 14.89
N GLY A 66 -17.36 -2.08 14.33
CA GLY A 66 -17.00 -2.03 12.92
C GLY A 66 -16.78 -3.42 12.32
N THR A 67 -16.22 -3.47 11.14
CA THR A 67 -16.02 -4.70 10.37
C THR A 67 -15.04 -5.68 11.01
N LYS A 68 -14.08 -5.20 11.82
CA LYS A 68 -13.17 -6.07 12.57
C LYS A 68 -13.90 -6.83 13.67
N ASP A 69 -14.86 -6.19 14.34
CA ASP A 69 -15.68 -6.85 15.35
C ASP A 69 -16.53 -7.96 14.70
N LEU A 70 -17.08 -7.69 13.52
CA LEU A 70 -17.83 -8.66 12.75
C LEU A 70 -16.96 -9.86 12.31
N LEU A 71 -15.75 -9.60 11.83
CA LEU A 71 -14.80 -10.67 11.50
C LEU A 71 -14.50 -11.55 12.71
N ASN A 72 -14.31 -10.94 13.88
CA ASN A 72 -14.04 -11.68 15.12
C ASN A 72 -15.24 -12.52 15.57
N GLU A 73 -16.47 -12.05 15.32
CA GLU A 73 -17.71 -12.78 15.64
C GLU A 73 -17.96 -13.96 14.68
N LEU A 74 -17.74 -13.77 13.39
CA LEU A 74 -18.08 -14.74 12.35
C LEU A 74 -16.95 -15.73 12.03
N GLY A 75 -15.71 -15.28 12.17
CA GLY A 75 -14.52 -15.95 11.59
C GLY A 75 -14.38 -15.72 10.09
N PRO A 76 -13.20 -16.06 9.50
CA PRO A 76 -12.88 -15.69 8.11
C PRO A 76 -13.83 -16.27 7.06
N GLU A 77 -14.27 -17.53 7.22
CA GLU A 77 -15.13 -18.20 6.24
C GLU A 77 -16.50 -17.54 6.16
N LYS A 78 -17.20 -17.45 7.30
CA LYS A 78 -18.54 -16.84 7.35
C LYS A 78 -18.49 -15.34 7.04
N PHE A 79 -17.41 -14.67 7.40
CA PHE A 79 -17.22 -13.27 7.02
C PHE A 79 -17.08 -13.12 5.50
N SER A 80 -16.38 -14.05 4.83
CA SER A 80 -16.28 -14.07 3.36
C SER A 80 -17.63 -14.32 2.70
N GLU A 81 -18.47 -15.20 3.26
CA GLU A 81 -19.85 -15.41 2.82
C GLU A 81 -20.68 -14.12 3.00
N TRP A 82 -20.56 -13.48 4.16
CA TRP A 82 -21.22 -12.20 4.44
C TRP A 82 -20.86 -11.13 3.41
N ILE A 83 -19.59 -11.04 2.97
CA ILE A 83 -19.16 -10.09 1.91
C ILE A 83 -19.96 -10.34 0.61
N LEU A 84 -20.12 -11.60 0.22
CA LEU A 84 -20.82 -11.95 -1.02
C LEU A 84 -22.34 -11.65 -0.97
N GLU A 85 -22.91 -11.61 0.22
CA GLU A 85 -24.33 -11.30 0.44
C GLU A 85 -24.62 -9.79 0.46
N GLN A 86 -23.58 -8.94 0.56
CA GLN A 86 -23.78 -7.50 0.63
C GLN A 86 -24.32 -6.94 -0.67
N LYS A 87 -25.33 -6.08 -0.55
CA LYS A 87 -25.92 -5.34 -1.67
C LYS A 87 -25.41 -3.90 -1.73
N GLU A 88 -24.90 -3.40 -0.62
CA GLU A 88 -24.35 -2.06 -0.52
C GLU A 88 -22.85 -2.08 -0.84
N LEU A 89 -22.35 -0.95 -1.30
CA LEU A 89 -20.95 -0.78 -1.64
C LEU A 89 -20.08 -0.81 -0.37
N LEU A 90 -19.12 -1.74 -0.34
CA LEU A 90 -18.11 -1.80 0.71
C LEU A 90 -16.91 -0.93 0.33
N ILE A 91 -16.57 0.03 1.18
CA ILE A 91 -15.55 1.04 0.90
C ILE A 91 -14.26 0.75 1.67
N THR A 92 -13.16 0.60 0.94
CA THR A 92 -11.80 0.57 1.50
C THR A 92 -11.16 1.95 1.39
N ASP A 93 -10.70 2.51 2.51
CA ASP A 93 -9.92 3.74 2.52
C ASP A 93 -8.43 3.42 2.35
N THR A 94 -7.76 4.13 1.44
CA THR A 94 -6.35 3.91 1.10
C THR A 94 -5.42 5.02 1.61
N THR A 95 -5.92 5.92 2.46
CA THR A 95 -5.17 7.07 2.98
C THR A 95 -3.87 6.66 3.66
N LEU A 96 -3.89 5.54 4.40
CA LEU A 96 -2.73 5.04 5.14
C LEU A 96 -1.71 4.29 4.26
N ARG A 97 -2.02 4.01 2.99
CA ARG A 97 -1.12 3.32 2.06
C ARG A 97 -1.02 3.99 0.70
N ASP A 98 -1.96 3.72 -0.23
CA ASP A 98 -1.79 4.10 -1.63
C ASP A 98 -1.87 5.60 -1.87
N ALA A 99 -2.75 6.29 -1.18
CA ALA A 99 -2.90 7.72 -1.33
C ALA A 99 -1.58 8.46 -1.02
N HIS A 100 -0.92 8.16 0.11
CA HIS A 100 0.34 8.82 0.40
C HIS A 100 1.54 8.22 -0.37
N GLN A 101 1.45 6.95 -0.80
CA GLN A 101 2.44 6.38 -1.70
C GLN A 101 2.46 7.13 -3.03
N SER A 102 1.30 7.40 -3.60
CA SER A 102 1.14 8.04 -4.91
C SER A 102 1.33 9.55 -4.88
N LEU A 103 0.85 10.21 -3.84
CA LEU A 103 0.80 11.68 -3.76
C LEU A 103 1.96 12.29 -2.97
N LEU A 104 2.50 11.59 -1.99
CA LEU A 104 3.48 12.11 -1.02
C LEU A 104 4.76 11.28 -0.98
N ALA A 105 5.08 10.55 -2.04
CA ALA A 105 6.27 9.71 -2.17
C ALA A 105 6.45 8.76 -0.96
N THR A 106 5.35 8.26 -0.40
CA THR A 106 5.33 7.35 0.77
C THR A 106 5.97 7.99 2.02
N ARG A 107 5.80 9.28 2.24
CA ARG A 107 6.50 10.03 3.30
C ARG A 107 5.63 10.41 4.50
N VAL A 108 4.40 9.89 4.63
CA VAL A 108 3.59 10.11 5.84
C VAL A 108 4.16 9.30 7.00
N ARG A 109 4.43 9.97 8.11
CA ARG A 109 5.05 9.40 9.30
C ARG A 109 4.02 8.68 10.15
N SER A 110 4.46 7.71 10.94
CA SER A 110 3.61 7.03 11.93
C SER A 110 2.98 8.02 12.91
N TYR A 111 3.72 9.05 13.31
CA TYR A 111 3.22 10.12 14.17
C TYR A 111 1.94 10.78 13.60
N ASP A 112 1.95 11.11 12.31
CA ASP A 112 0.83 11.78 11.65
C ASP A 112 -0.38 10.85 11.52
N MET A 113 -0.15 9.57 11.22
CA MET A 113 -1.19 8.53 11.16
C MET A 113 -1.84 8.29 12.54
N LEU A 114 -1.02 8.21 13.58
CA LEU A 114 -1.50 7.98 14.95
C LEU A 114 -2.30 9.17 15.49
N ALA A 115 -2.00 10.39 15.04
CA ALA A 115 -2.72 11.59 15.43
C ALA A 115 -4.19 11.58 15.00
N ILE A 116 -4.52 10.91 13.89
CA ILE A 116 -5.90 10.84 13.35
C ILE A 116 -6.58 9.49 13.63
N ALA A 117 -5.84 8.50 14.12
CA ALA A 117 -6.30 7.12 14.23
C ALA A 117 -7.57 6.93 15.08
N ASP A 118 -7.62 7.54 16.27
CA ASP A 118 -8.81 7.50 17.12
C ASP A 118 -10.03 8.15 16.46
N SER A 119 -9.80 9.24 15.72
CA SER A 119 -10.88 9.91 14.98
C SER A 119 -11.43 9.02 13.86
N ILE A 120 -10.57 8.34 13.10
CA ILE A 120 -10.97 7.36 12.07
C ILE A 120 -11.81 6.26 12.71
N SER A 121 -11.30 5.63 13.76
CA SER A 121 -11.96 4.54 14.44
C SER A 121 -13.37 4.87 14.93
N ARG A 122 -13.60 6.11 15.37
CA ARG A 122 -14.88 6.54 15.96
C ARG A 122 -15.84 7.16 14.95
N LYS A 123 -15.30 7.90 13.95
CA LYS A 123 -16.13 8.67 13.01
C LYS A 123 -16.45 7.91 11.72
N THR A 124 -15.66 6.88 11.39
CA THR A 124 -15.83 6.11 10.15
C THR A 124 -15.89 4.59 10.38
N PRO A 125 -16.66 4.12 11.38
CA PRO A 125 -16.73 2.69 11.70
C PRO A 125 -17.37 1.84 10.60
N SER A 126 -18.09 2.48 9.66
CA SER A 126 -18.73 1.83 8.50
C SER A 126 -17.78 1.52 7.35
N LEU A 127 -16.52 1.96 7.42
CA LEU A 127 -15.53 1.55 6.44
C LEU A 127 -15.34 0.04 6.46
N PHE A 128 -15.29 -0.55 5.26
CA PHE A 128 -14.99 -1.98 5.14
C PHE A 128 -13.59 -2.30 5.63
N SER A 129 -12.59 -1.55 5.15
CA SER A 129 -11.21 -1.72 5.57
C SER A 129 -10.38 -0.45 5.40
N LEU A 130 -9.23 -0.41 6.08
CA LEU A 130 -8.18 0.56 5.91
C LEU A 130 -6.97 -0.14 5.30
N GLU A 131 -6.55 0.26 4.11
CA GLU A 131 -5.34 -0.26 3.52
C GLU A 131 -4.11 0.37 4.18
N MET A 132 -3.30 -0.46 4.85
CA MET A 132 -2.20 -0.03 5.71
C MET A 132 -0.82 -0.21 5.11
N TRP A 133 -0.61 -1.33 4.45
CA TRP A 133 0.67 -1.71 3.88
C TRP A 133 0.51 -2.13 2.42
N GLY A 134 1.62 -2.10 1.73
CA GLY A 134 1.76 -2.58 0.37
C GLY A 134 2.79 -1.76 -0.39
N GLY A 135 3.29 -2.32 -1.48
CA GLY A 135 4.26 -1.64 -2.31
C GLY A 135 5.44 -1.08 -1.50
N ALA A 136 5.64 0.23 -1.59
CA ALA A 136 6.77 0.90 -0.97
C ALA A 136 6.56 1.30 0.50
N THR A 137 5.35 1.20 1.07
CA THR A 137 5.11 1.72 2.43
C THR A 137 5.94 1.04 3.50
N PHE A 138 6.12 -0.28 3.40
CA PHE A 138 6.94 -1.04 4.32
C PHE A 138 8.43 -0.64 4.22
N ASP A 139 8.99 -0.67 3.02
CA ASP A 139 10.38 -0.30 2.76
C ASP A 139 10.68 1.17 3.08
N SER A 140 9.77 2.08 2.70
CA SER A 140 9.95 3.52 2.92
C SER A 140 9.94 3.89 4.39
N ALA A 141 9.17 3.20 5.23
CA ALA A 141 9.20 3.40 6.68
C ALA A 141 10.61 3.18 7.22
N MET A 142 11.25 2.07 6.88
CA MET A 142 12.61 1.74 7.33
C MET A 142 13.66 2.63 6.69
N ARG A 143 13.63 2.76 5.36
CA ARG A 143 14.71 3.37 4.58
C ARG A 143 14.78 4.88 4.73
N PHE A 144 13.63 5.55 4.67
CA PHE A 144 13.57 7.01 4.61
C PHE A 144 13.06 7.64 5.89
N LEU A 145 12.03 7.06 6.52
CA LEU A 145 11.45 7.63 7.73
C LEU A 145 12.19 7.18 9.00
N LYS A 146 12.99 6.11 8.90
CA LYS A 146 13.70 5.50 10.04
C LYS A 146 12.72 5.01 11.12
N GLU A 147 11.59 4.49 10.68
CA GLU A 147 10.53 3.96 11.52
C GLU A 147 10.42 2.44 11.34
N ASP A 148 9.99 1.76 12.39
CA ASP A 148 9.66 0.33 12.35
C ASP A 148 8.23 0.13 11.83
N PRO A 149 8.04 -0.49 10.65
CA PRO A 149 6.72 -0.72 10.08
C PRO A 149 5.87 -1.69 10.93
N TRP A 150 6.48 -2.62 11.66
CA TRP A 150 5.80 -3.54 12.55
C TRP A 150 5.23 -2.83 13.79
N GLN A 151 6.02 -1.93 14.37
CA GLN A 151 5.57 -1.10 15.47
C GLN A 151 4.43 -0.17 15.02
N ARG A 152 4.53 0.41 13.81
CA ARG A 152 3.46 1.20 13.19
C ARG A 152 2.14 0.42 13.14
N LEU A 153 2.19 -0.83 12.63
CA LEU A 153 1.00 -1.68 12.53
C LEU A 153 0.37 -1.92 13.91
N THR A 154 1.17 -2.31 14.89
CA THR A 154 0.71 -2.58 16.26
C THR A 154 0.06 -1.35 16.89
N GLN A 155 0.74 -0.21 16.83
CA GLN A 155 0.22 1.04 17.42
C GLN A 155 -1.06 1.53 16.75
N LEU A 156 -1.15 1.42 15.42
CA LEU A 156 -2.39 1.76 14.71
C LEU A 156 -3.51 0.79 15.04
N ARG A 157 -3.23 -0.51 15.17
CA ARG A 157 -4.22 -1.51 15.60
C ARG A 157 -4.77 -1.22 16.99
N GLU A 158 -3.93 -0.79 17.93
CA GLU A 158 -4.36 -0.37 19.27
C GLU A 158 -5.33 0.81 19.22
N LYS A 159 -5.08 1.76 18.32
CA LYS A 159 -5.90 2.96 18.12
C LYS A 159 -7.17 2.70 17.30
N ILE A 160 -7.14 1.76 16.37
CA ILE A 160 -8.24 1.42 15.47
C ILE A 160 -8.55 -0.08 15.63
N PRO A 161 -9.17 -0.52 16.73
CA PRO A 161 -9.42 -1.95 16.95
C PRO A 161 -10.64 -2.50 16.19
N ASN A 162 -11.52 -1.65 15.67
CA ASN A 162 -12.83 -1.99 15.15
C ASN A 162 -12.94 -2.04 13.61
N ILE A 163 -11.95 -1.54 12.87
CA ILE A 163 -11.96 -1.55 11.40
C ILE A 163 -10.90 -2.52 10.89
N LEU A 164 -11.21 -3.27 9.83
CA LEU A 164 -10.27 -4.20 9.22
C LEU A 164 -9.04 -3.48 8.64
N PHE A 165 -7.87 -4.06 8.84
CA PHE A 165 -6.65 -3.64 8.17
C PHE A 165 -6.34 -4.53 6.98
N GLN A 166 -6.03 -3.91 5.87
CA GLN A 166 -5.73 -4.56 4.61
C GLN A 166 -4.33 -4.23 4.14
N MET A 167 -3.68 -5.17 3.48
CA MET A 167 -2.42 -4.94 2.79
C MET A 167 -2.43 -5.48 1.38
N LEU A 168 -1.66 -4.86 0.51
CA LEU A 168 -1.34 -5.38 -0.81
C LEU A 168 -0.11 -6.29 -0.72
N PHE A 169 -0.24 -7.52 -1.24
CA PHE A 169 0.78 -8.56 -1.12
C PHE A 169 1.15 -9.12 -2.50
N ARG A 170 2.42 -9.03 -2.87
CA ARG A 170 2.89 -9.35 -4.23
C ARG A 170 3.30 -10.82 -4.37
N GLY A 171 2.39 -11.77 -4.18
CA GLY A 171 2.70 -13.19 -4.29
C GLY A 171 3.97 -13.56 -3.50
N SER A 172 4.92 -14.26 -4.12
CA SER A 172 6.18 -14.66 -3.47
C SER A 172 7.15 -13.50 -3.19
N ASN A 173 6.90 -12.31 -3.72
CA ASN A 173 7.69 -11.11 -3.39
C ASN A 173 7.26 -10.44 -2.09
N ALA A 174 6.11 -10.83 -1.52
CA ALA A 174 5.55 -10.20 -0.33
C ALA A 174 5.49 -8.66 -0.45
N VAL A 175 6.25 -7.94 0.36
CA VAL A 175 6.42 -6.47 0.27
C VAL A 175 7.74 -6.07 -0.38
N GLY A 176 8.53 -7.04 -0.84
CA GLY A 176 9.85 -6.82 -1.44
C GLY A 176 9.84 -6.66 -2.96
N TYR A 177 11.03 -6.72 -3.55
CA TYR A 177 11.27 -6.50 -4.98
C TYR A 177 11.87 -7.73 -5.69
N SER A 178 12.00 -8.84 -4.98
CA SER A 178 12.45 -10.13 -5.48
C SER A 178 11.67 -11.24 -4.79
N ASN A 179 11.65 -12.43 -5.39
CA ASN A 179 10.99 -13.59 -4.80
C ASN A 179 11.69 -14.02 -3.51
N TYR A 180 10.92 -14.26 -2.49
CA TYR A 180 11.37 -14.87 -1.25
C TYR A 180 11.03 -16.35 -1.23
N PRO A 181 11.80 -17.17 -0.49
CA PRO A 181 11.43 -18.56 -0.22
C PRO A 181 10.10 -18.66 0.54
N ASP A 182 9.36 -19.74 0.34
CA ASP A 182 8.03 -19.93 0.92
C ASP A 182 8.00 -19.79 2.45
N ASN A 183 9.06 -20.26 3.13
CA ASN A 183 9.15 -20.10 4.59
C ASN A 183 9.24 -18.63 5.05
N VAL A 184 9.84 -17.77 4.25
CA VAL A 184 9.88 -16.31 4.52
C VAL A 184 8.52 -15.69 4.27
N VAL A 185 7.83 -16.07 3.18
CA VAL A 185 6.47 -15.66 2.88
C VAL A 185 5.52 -16.05 4.01
N LYS A 186 5.56 -17.32 4.44
CA LYS A 186 4.76 -17.82 5.57
C LYS A 186 5.07 -17.10 6.88
N GLY A 187 6.35 -16.94 7.20
CA GLY A 187 6.78 -16.19 8.39
C GLY A 187 6.29 -14.76 8.41
N PHE A 188 6.34 -14.07 7.27
CA PHE A 188 5.84 -12.69 7.14
C PHE A 188 4.33 -12.64 7.35
N VAL A 189 3.56 -13.51 6.70
CA VAL A 189 2.09 -13.55 6.81
C VAL A 189 1.67 -13.80 8.26
N ASN A 190 2.24 -14.82 8.91
CA ASN A 190 1.93 -15.13 10.29
C ASN A 190 2.20 -13.95 11.21
N HIS A 191 3.38 -13.34 11.09
CA HIS A 191 3.77 -12.21 11.93
C HIS A 191 2.88 -10.97 11.68
N ALA A 192 2.49 -10.70 10.44
CA ALA A 192 1.58 -9.61 10.11
C ALA A 192 0.17 -9.85 10.66
N SER A 193 -0.35 -11.08 10.53
CA SER A 193 -1.65 -11.47 11.07
C SER A 193 -1.70 -11.36 12.60
N GLU A 194 -0.65 -11.84 13.29
CA GLU A 194 -0.55 -11.74 14.75
C GLU A 194 -0.52 -10.29 15.25
N ARG A 195 0.03 -9.37 14.44
CA ARG A 195 0.11 -7.94 14.77
C ARG A 195 -1.09 -7.13 14.32
N GLY A 196 -2.09 -7.77 13.71
CA GLY A 196 -3.37 -7.15 13.43
C GLY A 196 -3.66 -6.86 11.97
N MET A 197 -2.94 -7.48 11.02
CA MET A 197 -3.33 -7.47 9.62
C MET A 197 -4.45 -8.48 9.39
N ASP A 198 -5.56 -8.02 8.80
CA ASP A 198 -6.78 -8.84 8.65
C ASP A 198 -6.96 -9.36 7.23
N ILE A 199 -6.72 -8.53 6.22
CA ILE A 199 -6.93 -8.87 4.81
C ILE A 199 -5.62 -8.79 4.06
N PHE A 200 -5.25 -9.87 3.39
CA PHE A 200 -4.13 -9.93 2.48
C PHE A 200 -4.64 -9.96 1.05
N ARG A 201 -4.55 -8.83 0.34
CA ARG A 201 -4.84 -8.73 -1.09
C ARG A 201 -3.63 -9.22 -1.87
N ILE A 202 -3.71 -10.49 -2.29
CA ILE A 202 -2.62 -11.18 -2.97
C ILE A 202 -2.81 -11.07 -4.47
N PHE A 203 -1.78 -10.61 -5.18
CA PHE A 203 -1.79 -10.49 -6.63
C PHE A 203 -0.43 -10.89 -7.23
N ASP A 204 -0.46 -11.19 -8.51
CA ASP A 204 0.70 -11.25 -9.39
C ASP A 204 0.41 -10.40 -10.62
N SER A 205 1.35 -9.53 -11.02
CA SER A 205 1.15 -8.56 -12.11
C SER A 205 0.90 -9.22 -13.48
N LEU A 206 1.29 -10.49 -13.63
CA LEU A 206 1.07 -11.30 -14.82
C LEU A 206 -0.05 -12.32 -14.64
N ASN A 207 -0.76 -12.28 -13.51
CA ASN A 207 -1.77 -13.26 -13.11
C ASN A 207 -1.23 -14.70 -13.08
N TYR A 208 0.05 -14.87 -12.77
CA TYR A 208 0.67 -16.19 -12.63
C TYR A 208 0.31 -16.79 -11.28
N THR A 209 -0.76 -17.55 -11.23
CA THR A 209 -1.34 -18.08 -9.99
C THR A 209 -0.38 -18.97 -9.17
N PRO A 210 0.56 -19.75 -9.76
CA PRO A 210 1.53 -20.50 -8.96
C PRO A 210 2.39 -19.60 -8.07
N ASN A 211 2.70 -18.36 -8.49
CA ASN A 211 3.45 -17.39 -7.69
C ASN A 211 2.64 -16.84 -6.48
N MET A 212 1.32 -16.96 -6.53
CA MET A 212 0.43 -16.52 -5.45
C MET A 212 0.17 -17.62 -4.40
N LYS A 213 0.35 -18.88 -4.80
CA LYS A 213 -0.10 -20.06 -4.03
C LYS A 213 0.44 -20.10 -2.60
N ALA A 214 1.76 -19.99 -2.42
CA ALA A 214 2.39 -20.05 -1.10
C ALA A 214 1.84 -18.95 -0.14
N ALA A 215 1.61 -17.74 -0.65
CA ALA A 215 1.03 -16.65 0.12
C ALA A 215 -0.43 -16.93 0.50
N MET A 216 -1.23 -17.43 -0.46
CA MET A 216 -2.64 -17.75 -0.22
C MET A 216 -2.80 -18.88 0.82
N GLU A 217 -1.99 -19.92 0.72
CA GLU A 217 -1.94 -21.02 1.70
C GLU A 217 -1.55 -20.48 3.08
N ALA A 218 -0.50 -19.68 3.15
CA ALA A 218 -0.04 -19.07 4.40
C ALA A 218 -1.14 -18.25 5.09
N VAL A 219 -1.90 -17.43 4.35
CA VAL A 219 -3.01 -16.66 4.93
C VAL A 219 -4.11 -17.58 5.45
N ARG A 220 -4.48 -18.60 4.71
CA ARG A 220 -5.50 -19.59 5.15
C ARG A 220 -5.07 -20.36 6.40
N GLU A 221 -3.78 -20.70 6.49
CA GLU A 221 -3.21 -21.38 7.66
C GLU A 221 -3.26 -20.54 8.94
N THR A 222 -3.44 -19.20 8.84
CA THR A 222 -3.60 -18.34 10.04
C THR A 222 -4.93 -18.54 10.76
N GLU A 223 -5.96 -19.03 10.06
CA GLU A 223 -7.34 -19.18 10.56
C GLU A 223 -7.98 -17.89 11.14
N LYS A 224 -7.33 -16.74 10.94
CA LYS A 224 -7.74 -15.43 11.47
C LYS A 224 -7.91 -14.37 10.39
N SER A 225 -7.11 -14.48 9.33
CA SER A 225 -7.04 -13.48 8.28
C SER A 225 -7.75 -13.93 7.02
N ILE A 226 -8.12 -12.97 6.19
CA ILE A 226 -8.83 -13.17 4.93
C ILE A 226 -7.82 -13.13 3.78
N CYS A 227 -7.89 -14.14 2.92
CA CYS A 227 -7.16 -14.19 1.67
C CYS A 227 -8.03 -13.58 0.56
N GLU A 228 -7.66 -12.41 0.07
CA GLU A 228 -8.29 -11.75 -1.07
C GLU A 228 -7.39 -11.94 -2.30
N ALA A 229 -7.71 -12.93 -3.15
CA ALA A 229 -6.99 -13.15 -4.39
C ALA A 229 -7.45 -12.15 -5.45
N ALA A 230 -6.51 -11.37 -6.01
CA ALA A 230 -6.80 -10.34 -6.99
C ALA A 230 -6.28 -10.71 -8.38
N ILE A 231 -7.09 -10.46 -9.41
CA ILE A 231 -6.71 -10.56 -10.81
C ILE A 231 -6.41 -9.17 -11.33
N CYS A 232 -5.21 -8.98 -11.90
CA CYS A 232 -4.83 -7.76 -12.58
C CYS A 232 -5.49 -7.73 -13.96
N TYR A 233 -6.31 -6.73 -14.19
CA TYR A 233 -7.02 -6.55 -15.46
C TYR A 233 -6.73 -5.16 -16.05
N THR A 234 -6.47 -5.12 -17.35
CA THR A 234 -6.26 -3.87 -18.08
C THR A 234 -7.22 -3.86 -19.28
N GLY A 235 -8.30 -3.15 -19.14
CA GLY A 235 -9.30 -3.03 -20.17
C GLY A 235 -10.53 -2.30 -19.66
N ASP A 236 -11.45 -2.01 -20.56
CA ASP A 236 -12.74 -1.47 -20.18
C ASP A 236 -13.74 -2.63 -20.06
N ILE A 237 -14.05 -3.01 -18.83
CA ILE A 237 -15.02 -4.08 -18.53
C ILE A 237 -16.46 -3.72 -18.93
N LEU A 238 -16.71 -2.45 -19.26
CA LEU A 238 -18.01 -1.96 -19.72
C LEU A 238 -18.12 -1.93 -21.25
N ASP A 239 -17.02 -2.17 -21.98
CA ASP A 239 -16.99 -2.21 -23.44
C ASP A 239 -17.15 -3.67 -23.91
N GLU A 240 -18.39 -4.07 -24.23
CA GLU A 240 -18.73 -5.39 -24.74
C GLU A 240 -18.03 -5.77 -26.08
N LYS A 241 -17.33 -4.83 -26.72
CA LYS A 241 -16.63 -5.03 -28.00
C LYS A 241 -15.15 -5.37 -27.86
N ARG A 242 -14.64 -5.40 -26.63
CA ARG A 242 -13.24 -5.71 -26.31
C ARG A 242 -13.13 -7.00 -25.50
N ASP A 243 -13.47 -8.10 -26.12
CA ASP A 243 -13.05 -9.44 -25.70
C ASP A 243 -11.61 -9.73 -26.15
#